data_08169aa163fc05d8d05b78ed110ef429
#
_entry.id   08169aa163fc05d8d05b78ed110ef429
#
_cell.length_a   1.000
_cell.length_b   1.000
_cell.length_c   1.000
_cell.angle_alpha   90.00
_cell.angle_beta   90.00
_cell.angle_gamma   90.00
#
_symmetry.space_group_name_H-M   'P 1'
#
loop_
_entity.id
_entity.type
_entity.pdbx_description
1 polymer ?
#
loop_
_entity_poly.entity_id
_entity_poly.type
_entity_poly.pdbx_seq_one_letter_code
_entity_poly.pdbx_strand_id
1 'polypeptide(L)'
;RHWRMPAFAALPATAAAGLLVGWFAASALVAAPAASLMLASADGLVAGPELAHVLDTSVSGSQANVLGAATLIQLSFTAADGEACRQFQAGQTAGLACKQADGTWQIDASAATLAAVHEGYIPAAGDAPASIQAAIAGKGAIELLDAEGERAGIAAGWRP
;
A
#
# COMPACT_ATOMS: atom_id res chain seq x y z
N ARG A 1 4.36 19.37 82.33
CA ARG A 1 3.45 19.77 81.23
C ARG A 1 4.19 19.43 79.92
N HIS A 2 3.94 18.24 79.36
CA HIS A 2 4.54 17.82 78.12
C HIS A 2 3.67 18.30 76.94
N TRP A 3 4.20 19.19 76.17
CA TRP A 3 3.59 19.63 74.90
C TRP A 3 3.97 18.72 73.82
N ARG A 4 3.00 17.93 73.31
CA ARG A 4 3.17 17.09 72.11
C ARG A 4 2.92 17.94 70.87
N MET A 5 3.94 18.11 70.05
CA MET A 5 3.78 18.66 68.70
C MET A 5 3.22 17.62 67.76
N PRO A 6 2.22 17.92 66.91
CA PRO A 6 1.75 16.99 65.91
C PRO A 6 2.78 16.90 64.78
N ALA A 7 3.12 15.65 64.41
CA ALA A 7 3.93 15.34 63.25
C ALA A 7 3.11 15.67 61.98
N PHE A 8 3.54 16.67 61.21
CA PHE A 8 3.02 16.88 59.87
C PHE A 8 3.56 15.79 58.98
N ALA A 9 2.64 14.98 58.42
CA ALA A 9 2.94 13.94 57.45
C ALA A 9 3.51 14.60 56.21
N ALA A 10 4.76 14.29 55.89
CA ALA A 10 5.38 14.58 54.60
C ALA A 10 4.69 13.74 53.53
N LEU A 11 3.90 14.35 52.69
CA LEU A 11 3.35 13.72 51.49
C LEU A 11 4.49 13.51 50.49
N PRO A 12 4.61 12.31 49.91
CA PRO A 12 5.68 12.04 48.96
C PRO A 12 5.40 12.73 47.62
N ALA A 13 6.28 13.68 47.26
CA ALA A 13 6.29 14.37 45.95
C ALA A 13 6.75 13.49 44.77
N THR A 14 6.59 12.19 44.87
CA THR A 14 7.10 11.24 43.89
C THR A 14 6.08 10.81 42.82
N ALA A 15 4.82 11.23 42.92
CA ALA A 15 3.77 10.80 41.97
C ALA A 15 3.78 11.57 40.64
N ALA A 16 4.35 12.79 40.59
CA ALA A 16 4.32 13.61 39.38
C ALA A 16 5.39 13.25 38.35
N ALA A 17 6.53 12.68 38.77
CA ALA A 17 7.61 12.31 37.84
C ALA A 17 7.30 11.03 37.02
N GLY A 18 6.51 10.11 37.57
CA GLY A 18 6.15 8.87 36.91
C GLY A 18 5.21 9.03 35.71
N LEU A 19 4.32 10.01 35.74
CA LEU A 19 3.36 10.27 34.66
C LEU A 19 4.01 10.86 33.41
N LEU A 20 5.03 11.71 33.55
CA LEU A 20 5.72 12.30 32.41
C LEU A 20 6.64 11.28 31.72
N VAL A 21 7.34 10.44 32.47
CA VAL A 21 8.19 9.37 31.92
C VAL A 21 7.34 8.30 31.23
N GLY A 22 6.17 7.98 31.79
CA GLY A 22 5.22 7.04 31.18
C GLY A 22 4.65 7.53 29.85
N TRP A 23 4.36 8.82 29.74
CA TRP A 23 3.85 9.43 28.51
C TRP A 23 4.92 9.42 27.40
N PHE A 24 6.15 9.78 27.70
CA PHE A 24 7.26 9.74 26.73
C PHE A 24 7.61 8.30 26.29
N ALA A 25 7.57 7.33 27.21
CA ALA A 25 7.81 5.94 26.88
C ALA A 25 6.67 5.34 26.02
N ALA A 26 5.41 5.72 26.28
CA ALA A 26 4.28 5.28 25.47
C ALA A 26 4.30 5.90 24.07
N SER A 27 4.77 7.13 23.92
CA SER A 27 4.91 7.79 22.61
C SER A 27 6.05 7.18 21.75
N ALA A 28 7.07 6.62 22.37
CA ALA A 28 8.18 5.96 21.67
C ALA A 28 7.82 4.53 21.18
N LEU A 29 6.73 3.96 21.69
CA LEU A 29 6.21 2.65 21.32
C LEU A 29 5.11 2.72 20.24
N VAL A 30 4.80 3.89 19.70
CA VAL A 30 4.07 3.97 18.43
C VAL A 30 5.03 3.46 17.37
N ALA A 31 5.01 2.14 17.15
CA ALA A 31 5.72 1.52 16.05
C ALA A 31 5.36 2.31 14.80
N ALA A 32 6.38 2.77 14.07
CA ALA A 32 6.16 3.28 12.72
C ALA A 32 5.27 2.26 12.00
N PRO A 33 4.22 2.69 11.29
CA PRO A 33 3.36 1.76 10.58
C PRO A 33 4.26 0.83 9.78
N ALA A 34 4.13 -0.47 10.03
CA ALA A 34 4.92 -1.46 9.29
C ALA A 34 4.69 -1.18 7.81
N ALA A 35 5.78 -1.06 7.04
CA ALA A 35 5.67 -0.87 5.61
C ALA A 35 4.78 -1.97 5.04
N SER A 36 3.67 -1.61 4.43
CA SER A 36 2.66 -2.53 3.93
C SER A 36 2.49 -2.32 2.43
N LEU A 37 2.29 -3.43 1.73
CA LEU A 37 2.03 -3.39 0.29
C LEU A 37 0.79 -2.56 -0.04
N MET A 38 -0.24 -2.66 0.80
CA MET A 38 -1.51 -1.95 0.71
C MET A 38 -1.88 -1.38 2.07
N LEU A 39 -2.52 -0.22 2.07
CA LEU A 39 -2.94 0.51 3.26
C LEU A 39 -4.46 0.70 3.23
N ALA A 40 -5.09 0.64 4.40
CA ALA A 40 -6.49 1.02 4.52
C ALA A 40 -6.64 2.54 4.43
N SER A 41 -7.62 2.98 3.65
CA SER A 41 -8.04 4.37 3.49
C SER A 41 -9.53 4.49 3.82
N ALA A 42 -10.06 5.71 3.92
CA ALA A 42 -11.48 5.94 4.12
C ALA A 42 -12.34 5.37 2.97
N ASP A 43 -11.80 5.38 1.77
CA ASP A 43 -12.48 4.96 0.54
C ASP A 43 -12.11 3.54 0.10
N GLY A 44 -11.36 2.79 0.92
CA GLY A 44 -10.98 1.41 0.61
C GLY A 44 -9.49 1.13 0.82
N LEU A 45 -8.91 0.29 -0.04
CA LEU A 45 -7.48 -0.01 -0.01
C LEU A 45 -6.73 0.87 -1.00
N VAL A 46 -5.57 1.37 -0.60
CA VAL A 46 -4.64 2.10 -1.47
C VAL A 46 -3.27 1.42 -1.48
N ALA A 47 -2.52 1.61 -2.55
CA ALA A 47 -1.15 1.13 -2.62
C ALA A 47 -0.28 1.81 -1.55
N GLY A 48 0.53 1.01 -0.85
CA GLY A 48 1.56 1.54 0.03
C GLY A 48 2.64 2.28 -0.77
N PRO A 49 3.48 3.10 -0.12
CA PRO A 49 4.42 4.00 -0.79
C PRO A 49 5.34 3.29 -1.79
N GLU A 50 5.89 2.14 -1.42
CA GLU A 50 6.81 1.39 -2.28
C GLU A 50 6.09 0.80 -3.50
N LEU A 51 4.87 0.26 -3.31
CA LEU A 51 4.05 -0.22 -4.42
C LEU A 51 3.63 0.94 -5.32
N ALA A 52 3.18 2.05 -4.74
CA ALA A 52 2.79 3.26 -5.49
C ALA A 52 3.95 3.77 -6.35
N HIS A 53 5.17 3.78 -5.82
CA HIS A 53 6.36 4.16 -6.58
C HIS A 53 6.59 3.24 -7.80
N VAL A 54 6.46 1.93 -7.61
CA VAL A 54 6.59 0.96 -8.73
C VAL A 54 5.47 1.14 -9.75
N LEU A 55 4.23 1.37 -9.29
CA LEU A 55 3.10 1.67 -10.16
C LEU A 55 3.30 2.97 -10.95
N ASP A 56 3.96 3.96 -10.37
CA ASP A 56 4.23 5.25 -11.04
C ASP A 56 5.36 5.18 -12.07
N THR A 57 6.37 4.33 -11.85
CA THR A 57 7.65 4.44 -12.58
C THR A 57 8.02 3.23 -13.43
N SER A 58 7.42 2.06 -13.22
CA SER A 58 7.80 0.83 -13.92
C SER A 58 6.95 0.63 -15.17
N VAL A 59 7.55 0.13 -16.24
CA VAL A 59 6.82 -0.32 -17.44
C VAL A 59 6.34 -1.76 -17.25
N SER A 60 5.29 -2.16 -17.99
CA SER A 60 4.80 -3.55 -17.98
C SER A 60 5.89 -4.53 -18.43
N GLY A 61 5.92 -5.70 -17.79
CA GLY A 61 6.95 -6.71 -18.00
C GLY A 61 8.23 -6.47 -17.19
N SER A 62 8.43 -5.30 -16.57
CA SER A 62 9.58 -5.05 -15.71
C SER A 62 9.36 -5.60 -14.30
N GLN A 63 10.42 -6.11 -13.69
CA GLN A 63 10.41 -6.58 -12.31
C GLN A 63 11.04 -5.53 -11.38
N ALA A 64 10.40 -5.34 -10.23
CA ALA A 64 10.90 -4.54 -9.12
C ALA A 64 10.85 -5.36 -7.83
N ASN A 65 11.45 -4.86 -6.76
CA ASN A 65 11.30 -5.46 -5.43
C ASN A 65 10.52 -4.48 -4.53
N VAL A 66 9.42 -4.94 -3.98
CA VAL A 66 8.59 -4.18 -3.05
C VAL A 66 8.52 -4.94 -1.74
N LEU A 67 9.09 -4.39 -0.68
CA LEU A 67 9.09 -5.00 0.66
C LEU A 67 9.63 -6.44 0.68
N GLY A 68 10.63 -6.74 -0.14
CA GLY A 68 11.20 -8.08 -0.24
C GLY A 68 10.45 -9.03 -1.20
N ALA A 69 9.32 -8.62 -1.76
CA ALA A 69 8.57 -9.38 -2.74
C ALA A 69 8.91 -8.96 -4.17
N ALA A 70 9.22 -9.93 -5.03
CA ALA A 70 9.33 -9.68 -6.47
C ALA A 70 7.98 -9.17 -6.99
N THR A 71 8.00 -8.00 -7.61
CA THR A 71 6.81 -7.31 -8.10
C THR A 71 6.91 -7.11 -9.60
N LEU A 72 5.88 -7.51 -10.32
CA LEU A 72 5.75 -7.41 -11.77
C LEU A 72 4.51 -6.60 -12.11
N ILE A 73 4.66 -5.59 -12.95
CA ILE A 73 3.51 -4.97 -13.63
C ILE A 73 3.18 -5.81 -14.85
N GLN A 74 1.96 -6.33 -14.91
CA GLN A 74 1.56 -7.27 -15.95
C GLN A 74 0.99 -6.54 -17.17
N LEU A 75 0.13 -5.53 -16.92
CA LEU A 75 -0.44 -4.71 -17.99
C LEU A 75 -0.89 -3.34 -17.45
N SER A 76 -1.02 -2.39 -18.34
CA SER A 76 -1.57 -1.07 -18.08
C SER A 76 -2.65 -0.75 -19.11
N PHE A 77 -3.71 -0.06 -18.69
CA PHE A 77 -4.80 0.33 -19.57
C PHE A 77 -5.47 1.60 -19.08
N THR A 78 -6.20 2.25 -19.98
CA THR A 78 -7.14 3.32 -19.65
C THR A 78 -8.54 2.74 -19.60
N ALA A 79 -9.26 2.97 -18.50
CA ALA A 79 -10.64 2.55 -18.30
C ALA A 79 -11.61 3.46 -19.05
N ALA A 80 -12.89 3.06 -19.15
CA ALA A 80 -13.92 3.82 -19.86
C ALA A 80 -14.14 5.25 -19.30
N ASP A 81 -13.87 5.46 -18.03
CA ASP A 81 -13.96 6.75 -17.33
C ASP A 81 -12.70 7.61 -17.45
N GLY A 82 -11.67 7.11 -18.13
CA GLY A 82 -10.38 7.77 -18.32
C GLY A 82 -9.36 7.48 -17.23
N GLU A 83 -9.68 6.68 -16.21
CA GLU A 83 -8.71 6.29 -15.19
C GLU A 83 -7.59 5.41 -15.78
N ALA A 84 -6.35 5.71 -15.42
CA ALA A 84 -5.24 4.83 -15.71
C ALA A 84 -5.20 3.69 -14.67
N CYS A 85 -5.29 2.46 -15.14
CA CYS A 85 -5.30 1.27 -14.29
C CYS A 85 -4.13 0.35 -14.61
N ARG A 86 -3.60 -0.33 -13.60
CA ARG A 86 -2.46 -1.23 -13.73
C ARG A 86 -2.70 -2.53 -12.98
N GLN A 87 -2.51 -3.64 -13.67
CA GLN A 87 -2.51 -4.95 -13.03
C GLN A 87 -1.07 -5.28 -12.59
N PHE A 88 -0.94 -5.72 -11.34
CA PHE A 88 0.35 -6.08 -10.77
C PHE A 88 0.29 -7.43 -10.06
N GLN A 89 1.46 -8.02 -9.89
CA GLN A 89 1.68 -9.15 -9.00
C GLN A 89 2.89 -8.85 -8.11
N ALA A 90 2.70 -8.93 -6.80
CA ALA A 90 3.74 -8.75 -5.80
C ALA A 90 3.82 -10.00 -4.92
N GLY A 91 4.84 -10.82 -5.13
CA GLY A 91 4.95 -12.14 -4.50
C GLY A 91 3.72 -13.00 -4.80
N GLN A 92 2.97 -13.37 -3.75
CA GLN A 92 1.75 -14.17 -3.84
C GLN A 92 0.47 -13.32 -3.88
N THR A 93 0.56 -12.03 -4.17
CA THR A 93 -0.60 -11.14 -4.25
C THR A 93 -0.69 -10.57 -5.65
N ALA A 94 -1.79 -10.83 -6.34
CA ALA A 94 -2.17 -10.11 -7.55
C ALA A 94 -3.12 -8.97 -7.19
N GLY A 95 -3.10 -7.88 -7.96
CA GLY A 95 -4.00 -6.76 -7.75
C GLY A 95 -4.23 -5.94 -9.01
N LEU A 96 -5.33 -5.18 -8.97
CA LEU A 96 -5.65 -4.12 -9.90
C LEU A 96 -5.64 -2.81 -9.14
N ALA A 97 -4.83 -1.86 -9.58
CA ALA A 97 -4.73 -0.52 -9.02
C ALA A 97 -5.09 0.51 -10.07
N CYS A 98 -5.93 1.49 -9.73
CA CYS A 98 -6.32 2.59 -10.60
C CYS A 98 -5.93 3.93 -9.98
N LYS A 99 -5.42 4.84 -10.82
CA LYS A 99 -4.92 6.17 -10.41
C LYS A 99 -6.08 7.10 -10.17
N GLN A 100 -6.18 7.62 -8.95
CA GLN A 100 -7.20 8.58 -8.57
C GLN A 100 -6.76 10.03 -8.86
N ALA A 101 -7.72 10.94 -8.96
CA ALA A 101 -7.47 12.36 -9.21
C ALA A 101 -6.58 13.02 -8.14
N ASP A 102 -6.60 12.52 -6.91
CA ASP A 102 -5.73 12.98 -5.81
C ASP A 102 -4.30 12.47 -5.92
N GLY A 103 -4.02 11.61 -6.90
CA GLY A 103 -2.70 11.03 -7.16
C GLY A 103 -2.43 9.73 -6.40
N THR A 104 -3.39 9.19 -5.66
CA THR A 104 -3.25 7.87 -5.02
C THR A 104 -3.54 6.74 -6.01
N TRP A 105 -3.02 5.55 -5.74
CA TRP A 105 -3.38 4.32 -6.42
C TRP A 105 -4.38 3.55 -5.57
N GLN A 106 -5.64 3.59 -5.96
CA GLN A 106 -6.69 2.79 -5.31
C GLN A 106 -6.59 1.33 -5.76
N ILE A 107 -6.71 0.41 -4.81
CA ILE A 107 -6.73 -1.03 -5.10
C ILE A 107 -8.19 -1.46 -5.29
N ASP A 108 -8.59 -1.65 -6.53
CA ASP A 108 -9.96 -2.03 -6.87
C ASP A 108 -10.23 -3.53 -6.65
N ALA A 109 -9.18 -4.34 -6.82
CA ALA A 109 -9.24 -5.75 -6.52
C ALA A 109 -7.88 -6.28 -6.08
N SER A 110 -7.88 -7.27 -5.20
CA SER A 110 -6.70 -8.03 -4.85
C SER A 110 -7.07 -9.48 -4.57
N ALA A 111 -6.14 -10.39 -4.88
CA ALA A 111 -6.31 -11.82 -4.64
C ALA A 111 -4.96 -12.46 -4.32
N ALA A 112 -5.00 -13.50 -3.47
CA ALA A 112 -3.85 -14.36 -3.32
C ALA A 112 -3.67 -15.21 -4.58
N THR A 113 -2.44 -15.30 -5.07
CA THR A 113 -2.05 -16.24 -6.11
C THR A 113 -1.36 -17.42 -5.46
N LEU A 114 -1.76 -18.62 -5.82
CA LEU A 114 -0.95 -19.79 -5.52
C LEU A 114 0.34 -19.62 -6.33
N ALA A 115 1.48 -19.54 -5.65
CA ALA A 115 2.76 -19.47 -6.32
C ALA A 115 2.92 -20.72 -7.19
N ALA A 116 2.65 -20.60 -8.46
CA ALA A 116 3.16 -21.55 -9.44
C ALA A 116 4.68 -21.30 -9.50
N VAL A 117 5.42 -21.99 -8.66
CA VAL A 117 6.88 -22.08 -8.77
C VAL A 117 7.15 -22.96 -9.97
N HIS A 118 7.02 -22.38 -11.15
CA HIS A 118 7.57 -22.95 -12.37
C HIS A 118 8.77 -22.10 -12.74
N GLU A 119 9.95 -22.62 -12.41
CA GLU A 119 11.20 -22.11 -12.96
C GLU A 119 11.07 -22.08 -14.50
N GLY A 120 11.03 -20.87 -15.05
CA GLY A 120 11.17 -20.63 -16.48
C GLY A 120 9.92 -20.39 -17.31
N TYR A 121 8.70 -20.42 -16.77
CA TYR A 121 7.49 -20.07 -17.51
C TYR A 121 6.79 -18.88 -16.87
N ILE A 122 6.81 -17.73 -17.53
CA ILE A 122 5.92 -16.60 -17.22
C ILE A 122 4.68 -16.80 -18.10
N PRO A 123 3.50 -17.15 -17.53
CA PRO A 123 2.28 -17.23 -18.31
C PRO A 123 2.02 -15.86 -18.95
N ALA A 124 1.79 -15.84 -20.25
CA ALA A 124 1.21 -14.68 -20.90
C ALA A 124 -0.13 -14.38 -20.20
N ALA A 125 -0.48 -13.12 -20.03
CA ALA A 125 -1.56 -12.48 -19.24
C ALA A 125 -2.90 -13.22 -18.98
N GLY A 126 -2.96 -14.55 -19.12
CA GLY A 126 -4.16 -15.39 -19.01
C GLY A 126 -4.49 -15.92 -17.62
N ASP A 127 -3.57 -15.88 -16.66
CA ASP A 127 -3.74 -16.54 -15.35
C ASP A 127 -4.05 -15.57 -14.19
N ALA A 128 -4.57 -14.37 -14.48
CA ALA A 128 -5.05 -13.48 -13.44
C ALA A 128 -6.21 -14.14 -12.68
N PRO A 129 -6.24 -14.06 -11.33
CA PRO A 129 -7.38 -14.54 -10.54
C PRO A 129 -8.70 -14.00 -11.07
N ALA A 130 -9.77 -14.81 -11.00
CA ALA A 130 -11.07 -14.46 -11.55
C ALA A 130 -11.61 -13.13 -11.00
N SER A 131 -11.30 -12.79 -9.74
CA SER A 131 -11.67 -11.50 -9.14
C SER A 131 -10.98 -10.32 -9.82
N ILE A 132 -9.73 -10.45 -10.23
CA ILE A 132 -9.00 -9.42 -10.96
C ILE A 132 -9.58 -9.26 -12.37
N GLN A 133 -9.84 -10.38 -13.06
CA GLN A 133 -10.48 -10.34 -14.38
C GLN A 133 -11.87 -9.68 -14.33
N ALA A 134 -12.67 -10.01 -13.29
CA ALA A 134 -13.97 -9.40 -13.10
C ALA A 134 -13.86 -7.88 -12.82
N ALA A 135 -12.87 -7.46 -12.04
CA ALA A 135 -12.62 -6.05 -11.78
C ALA A 135 -12.22 -5.29 -13.06
N ILE A 136 -11.34 -5.87 -13.89
CA ILE A 136 -10.98 -5.30 -15.20
C ILE A 136 -12.20 -5.20 -16.11
N ALA A 137 -13.00 -6.26 -16.20
CA ALA A 137 -14.25 -6.24 -16.98
C ALA A 137 -15.24 -5.19 -16.48
N GLY A 138 -15.28 -4.95 -15.17
CA GLY A 138 -16.12 -3.92 -14.54
C GLY A 138 -15.72 -2.48 -14.88
N LYS A 139 -14.49 -2.25 -15.38
CA LYS A 139 -14.03 -0.93 -15.84
C LYS A 139 -14.60 -0.52 -17.21
N GLY A 140 -15.41 -1.35 -17.83
CA GLY A 140 -16.04 -1.09 -19.12
C GLY A 140 -15.08 -1.29 -20.30
N ALA A 141 -15.25 -0.50 -21.36
CA ALA A 141 -14.31 -0.53 -22.49
C ALA A 141 -12.94 -0.04 -22.03
N ILE A 142 -11.91 -0.86 -22.28
CA ILE A 142 -10.54 -0.56 -21.89
C ILE A 142 -9.67 -0.34 -23.14
N GLU A 143 -8.73 0.59 -23.02
CA GLU A 143 -7.66 0.79 -24.00
C GLU A 143 -6.35 0.28 -23.39
N LEU A 144 -5.82 -0.82 -23.93
CA LEU A 144 -4.53 -1.35 -23.49
C LEU A 144 -3.41 -0.42 -23.93
N LEU A 145 -2.55 -0.07 -23.01
CA LEU A 145 -1.40 0.79 -23.28
C LEU A 145 -0.24 -0.08 -23.79
N ASP A 146 0.34 0.36 -24.88
CA ASP A 146 1.62 -0.14 -25.34
C ASP A 146 2.80 0.52 -24.62
N ALA A 147 4.01 0.16 -24.95
CA ALA A 147 5.22 0.68 -24.31
C ALA A 147 5.39 2.21 -24.48
N GLU A 148 4.83 2.81 -25.51
CA GLU A 148 4.87 4.26 -25.73
C GLU A 148 3.81 4.96 -24.85
N GLY A 149 2.59 4.44 -24.83
CA GLY A 149 1.52 4.90 -23.96
C GLY A 149 1.89 4.83 -22.48
N GLU A 150 2.53 3.74 -22.04
CA GLU A 150 3.03 3.64 -20.67
C GLU A 150 4.10 4.67 -20.33
N ARG A 151 5.06 4.92 -21.24
CA ARG A 151 6.08 5.95 -21.00
C ARG A 151 5.46 7.35 -20.94
N ALA A 152 4.46 7.61 -21.77
CA ALA A 152 3.69 8.85 -21.69
C ALA A 152 2.94 8.99 -20.37
N GLY A 153 2.29 7.91 -19.92
CA GLY A 153 1.62 7.85 -18.61
C GLY A 153 2.58 8.10 -17.45
N ILE A 154 3.74 7.44 -17.45
CA ILE A 154 4.80 7.65 -16.45
C ILE A 154 5.24 9.12 -16.45
N ALA A 155 5.51 9.71 -17.61
CA ALA A 155 5.95 11.11 -17.73
C ALA A 155 4.88 12.11 -17.26
N ALA A 156 3.58 11.79 -17.46
CA ALA A 156 2.44 12.58 -17.00
C ALA A 156 2.06 12.32 -15.53
N GLY A 157 2.68 11.34 -14.87
CA GLY A 157 2.31 10.90 -13.52
C GLY A 157 0.95 10.20 -13.48
N TRP A 158 0.56 9.56 -14.58
CA TRP A 158 -0.69 8.80 -14.74
C TRP A 158 -1.97 9.62 -14.51
N ARG A 159 -1.88 10.93 -14.67
CA ARG A 159 -3.03 11.82 -14.56
C ARG A 159 -3.83 11.78 -15.86
N PRO A 160 -5.19 11.72 -15.75
CA PRO A 160 -6.05 11.81 -16.92
C PRO A 160 -5.92 13.12 -17.66
#